data_bc3b62c473b8b28733a7b694d098d9c1
#
_entry.id   bc3b62c473b8b28733a7b694d098d9c1
#
_cell.length_a   1.000
_cell.length_b   1.000
_cell.length_c   1.000
_cell.angle_alpha   90.00
_cell.angle_beta   90.00
_cell.angle_gamma   90.00
#
_symmetry.space_group_name_H-M   'P 1'
#
loop_
_entity.id
_entity.type
_entity.pdbx_description
1 polymer ?
#
loop_
_entity_poly.entity_id
_entity_poly.type
_entity_poly.pdbx_seq_one_letter_code
_entity_poly.pdbx_strand_id
1 'polypeptide(L)'
;MTDYKIIAECDETTVVAEYEPSYKARTSYQSEADLEEAFIQCLGGQGYDRFAITSEGDLIKNLRVQIEKLNSFKFTDNEWERFFTEVIANKNENSPQEKSRIIQEDYIQVLKCDDGTSKNITLIDRKNIHNNFLQIINQYEEEKGNFKNRYDV
;
A
#
# COMPACT_ATOMS: atom_id res chain seq x y z
N MET A 1 -23.81 -17.07 -11.69
CA MET A 1 -24.90 -17.34 -10.71
C MET A 1 -24.37 -18.43 -9.82
N THR A 2 -24.25 -18.15 -8.54
CA THR A 2 -23.77 -19.14 -7.55
C THR A 2 -24.99 -19.96 -7.14
N ASP A 3 -25.00 -21.26 -7.47
CA ASP A 3 -26.05 -22.17 -7.03
C ASP A 3 -25.77 -22.59 -5.60
N TYR A 4 -26.69 -22.31 -4.70
CA TYR A 4 -26.68 -22.77 -3.32
C TYR A 4 -27.69 -23.90 -3.17
N LYS A 5 -27.26 -25.04 -2.63
CA LYS A 5 -28.14 -26.11 -2.27
C LYS A 5 -28.65 -25.91 -0.84
N ILE A 6 -29.95 -25.67 -0.70
CA ILE A 6 -30.56 -25.49 0.60
C ILE A 6 -30.58 -26.87 1.30
N ILE A 7 -29.99 -26.95 2.50
CA ILE A 7 -29.91 -28.18 3.31
C ILE A 7 -31.02 -28.22 4.35
N ALA A 8 -31.37 -27.06 4.91
CA ALA A 8 -32.44 -26.92 5.89
C ALA A 8 -33.09 -25.55 5.82
N GLU A 9 -34.38 -25.48 5.92
CA GLU A 9 -35.19 -24.28 5.99
C GLU A 9 -36.12 -24.37 7.18
N CYS A 10 -36.15 -23.35 8.05
CA CYS A 10 -37.08 -23.22 9.15
C CYS A 10 -38.06 -22.09 8.89
N ASP A 11 -39.32 -22.26 9.34
CA ASP A 11 -40.39 -21.28 9.15
C ASP A 11 -40.12 -19.89 9.77
N GLU A 12 -39.07 -19.77 10.61
CA GLU A 12 -38.67 -18.56 11.30
C GLU A 12 -37.27 -18.03 10.88
N THR A 13 -36.92 -18.09 9.59
CA THR A 13 -35.81 -17.28 9.05
C THR A 13 -34.38 -17.83 9.09
N THR A 14 -34.11 -19.09 9.36
CA THR A 14 -32.76 -19.64 9.20
C THR A 14 -32.69 -20.57 7.99
N VAL A 15 -32.03 -20.13 6.93
CA VAL A 15 -31.69 -20.96 5.77
C VAL A 15 -30.23 -21.39 5.91
N VAL A 16 -30.00 -22.70 6.02
CA VAL A 16 -28.69 -23.31 5.95
C VAL A 16 -28.47 -23.80 4.52
N ALA A 17 -27.55 -23.21 3.84
CA ALA A 17 -27.18 -23.58 2.46
C ALA A 17 -25.73 -24.10 2.41
N GLU A 18 -25.53 -25.19 1.68
CA GLU A 18 -24.19 -25.67 1.37
C GLU A 18 -23.65 -24.90 0.18
N TYR A 19 -22.48 -24.31 0.35
CA TYR A 19 -21.76 -23.69 -0.73
C TYR A 19 -20.95 -24.75 -1.48
N GLU A 20 -21.40 -25.14 -2.66
CA GLU A 20 -20.59 -25.95 -3.57
C GLU A 20 -19.77 -24.99 -4.47
N PRO A 21 -18.47 -24.78 -4.19
CA PRO A 21 -17.66 -23.97 -5.07
C PRO A 21 -17.52 -24.67 -6.42
N SER A 22 -18.00 -24.03 -7.47
CA SER A 22 -17.75 -24.50 -8.84
C SER A 22 -16.29 -24.24 -9.21
N TYR A 23 -15.37 -25.06 -8.69
CA TYR A 23 -14.02 -25.06 -9.17
C TYR A 23 -13.99 -25.65 -10.60
N LYS A 24 -13.97 -24.78 -11.58
CA LYS A 24 -13.39 -25.20 -12.87
C LYS A 24 -11.90 -25.39 -12.61
N ALA A 25 -11.48 -26.63 -12.45
CA ALA A 25 -10.06 -26.96 -12.41
C ALA A 25 -9.42 -26.33 -13.65
N ARG A 26 -8.63 -25.27 -13.44
CA ARG A 26 -7.80 -24.73 -14.52
C ARG A 26 -6.73 -25.77 -14.79
N THR A 27 -6.91 -26.51 -15.88
CA THR A 27 -6.00 -27.59 -16.31
C THR A 27 -4.74 -27.06 -16.98
N SER A 28 -4.59 -25.74 -17.14
CA SER A 28 -3.39 -25.13 -17.70
C SER A 28 -2.48 -24.63 -16.57
N TYR A 29 -1.22 -25.07 -16.61
CA TYR A 29 -0.16 -24.46 -15.80
C TYR A 29 -0.08 -22.97 -16.12
N GLN A 30 -0.23 -22.14 -15.11
CA GLN A 30 -0.07 -20.70 -15.21
C GLN A 30 1.32 -20.36 -14.68
N SER A 31 2.11 -19.63 -15.45
CA SER A 31 3.42 -19.22 -14.99
C SER A 31 3.31 -18.19 -13.87
N GLU A 32 4.36 -18.04 -13.05
CA GLU A 32 4.44 -17.04 -12.00
C GLU A 32 4.24 -15.63 -12.57
N ALA A 33 4.84 -15.34 -13.72
CA ALA A 33 4.67 -14.06 -14.40
C ALA A 33 3.22 -13.80 -14.84
N ASP A 34 2.49 -14.83 -15.29
CA ASP A 34 1.09 -14.70 -15.65
C ASP A 34 0.21 -14.44 -14.41
N LEU A 35 0.56 -15.04 -13.28
CA LEU A 35 -0.13 -14.84 -12.00
C LEU A 35 0.13 -13.42 -11.49
N GLU A 36 1.38 -12.95 -11.52
CA GLU A 36 1.77 -11.59 -11.14
C GLU A 36 1.00 -10.55 -11.98
N GLU A 37 1.01 -10.69 -13.30
CA GLU A 37 0.31 -9.76 -14.19
C GLU A 37 -1.20 -9.79 -13.98
N ALA A 38 -1.80 -10.96 -13.77
CA ALA A 38 -3.22 -11.08 -13.46
C ALA A 38 -3.57 -10.41 -12.12
N PHE A 39 -2.69 -10.50 -11.13
CA PHE A 39 -2.85 -9.84 -9.84
C PHE A 39 -2.75 -8.32 -9.98
N ILE A 40 -1.76 -7.81 -10.73
CA ILE A 40 -1.61 -6.38 -11.02
C ILE A 40 -2.84 -5.83 -11.73
N GLN A 41 -3.39 -6.57 -12.72
CA GLN A 41 -4.62 -6.16 -13.41
C GLN A 41 -5.82 -6.12 -12.45
N CYS A 42 -5.92 -7.08 -11.53
CA CYS A 42 -6.96 -7.09 -10.50
C CYS A 42 -6.87 -5.85 -9.60
N LEU A 43 -5.68 -5.50 -9.14
CA LEU A 43 -5.44 -4.30 -8.33
C LEU A 43 -5.73 -3.03 -9.12
N GLY A 44 -5.33 -2.96 -10.39
CA GLY A 44 -5.66 -1.84 -11.28
C GLY A 44 -7.18 -1.62 -11.41
N GLY A 45 -7.95 -2.71 -11.48
CA GLY A 45 -9.41 -2.66 -11.46
C GLY A 45 -10.01 -2.13 -10.13
N GLN A 46 -9.22 -2.15 -9.05
CA GLN A 46 -9.60 -1.60 -7.75
C GLN A 46 -9.11 -0.15 -7.53
N GLY A 47 -8.49 0.45 -8.54
CA GLY A 47 -8.06 1.85 -8.49
C GLY A 47 -6.61 2.06 -8.05
N TYR A 48 -5.78 1.00 -8.07
CA TYR A 48 -4.34 1.12 -7.86
C TYR A 48 -3.65 1.51 -9.17
N ASP A 49 -2.77 2.49 -9.12
CA ASP A 49 -1.97 2.90 -10.27
C ASP A 49 -0.66 2.10 -10.33
N ARG A 50 -0.36 1.50 -11.49
CA ARG A 50 0.93 0.87 -11.70
C ARG A 50 2.00 1.91 -11.93
N PHE A 51 3.10 1.81 -11.20
CA PHE A 51 4.22 2.74 -11.29
C PHE A 51 5.55 2.01 -11.37
N ALA A 52 6.37 2.37 -12.36
CA ALA A 52 7.69 1.78 -12.53
C ALA A 52 8.72 2.56 -11.71
N ILE A 53 9.23 1.96 -10.64
CA ILE A 53 10.29 2.49 -9.79
C ILE A 53 11.42 1.46 -9.76
N THR A 54 12.63 1.89 -10.12
CA THR A 54 13.79 1.04 -10.21
C THR A 54 14.91 1.42 -9.24
N SER A 55 14.81 2.58 -8.58
CA SER A 55 15.82 3.05 -7.65
C SER A 55 15.21 3.58 -6.35
N GLU A 56 15.98 3.50 -5.25
CA GLU A 56 15.61 4.07 -3.95
C GLU A 56 15.35 5.59 -4.07
N GLY A 57 16.18 6.30 -4.85
CA GLY A 57 16.01 7.74 -5.06
C GLY A 57 14.67 8.07 -5.72
N ASP A 58 14.21 7.27 -6.67
CA ASP A 58 12.92 7.47 -7.32
C ASP A 58 11.76 7.09 -6.40
N LEU A 59 11.93 6.07 -5.55
CA LEU A 59 10.96 5.72 -4.52
C LEU A 59 10.75 6.88 -3.53
N ILE A 60 11.84 7.50 -3.05
CA ILE A 60 11.80 8.65 -2.14
C ILE A 60 11.14 9.87 -2.81
N LYS A 61 11.48 10.15 -4.07
CA LYS A 61 10.84 11.23 -4.82
C LYS A 61 9.34 10.99 -5.01
N ASN A 62 8.97 9.78 -5.35
CA ASN A 62 7.56 9.41 -5.50
C ASN A 62 6.82 9.54 -4.18
N LEU A 63 7.38 9.06 -3.07
CA LEU A 63 6.80 9.22 -1.73
C LEU A 63 6.53 10.69 -1.40
N ARG A 64 7.49 11.59 -1.67
CA ARG A 64 7.29 13.03 -1.51
C ARG A 64 6.07 13.52 -2.27
N VAL A 65 5.97 13.15 -3.55
CA VAL A 65 4.84 13.55 -4.41
C VAL A 65 3.50 13.06 -3.85
N GLN A 66 3.43 11.83 -3.35
CA GLN A 66 2.19 11.29 -2.81
C GLN A 66 1.80 11.96 -1.48
N ILE A 67 2.75 12.20 -0.58
CA ILE A 67 2.49 12.92 0.67
C ILE A 67 2.06 14.37 0.37
N GLU A 68 2.69 15.05 -0.57
CA GLU A 68 2.33 16.39 -1.00
C GLU A 68 0.89 16.45 -1.56
N LYS A 69 0.52 15.46 -2.37
CA LYS A 69 -0.85 15.35 -2.89
C LYS A 69 -1.86 15.14 -1.76
N LEU A 70 -1.61 14.18 -0.88
CA LEU A 70 -2.51 13.83 0.22
C LEU A 70 -2.79 15.04 1.14
N ASN A 71 -1.76 15.86 1.38
CA ASN A 71 -1.86 17.02 2.28
C ASN A 71 -2.17 18.33 1.57
N SER A 72 -2.28 18.36 0.24
CA SER A 72 -2.38 19.59 -0.55
C SER A 72 -1.34 20.63 -0.14
N PHE A 73 -0.10 20.17 0.07
CA PHE A 73 1.02 20.96 0.58
C PHE A 73 2.29 20.65 -0.20
N LYS A 74 3.14 21.64 -0.42
CA LYS A 74 4.44 21.49 -1.07
C LYS A 74 5.55 21.73 -0.07
N PHE A 75 6.45 20.76 0.08
CA PHE A 75 7.65 20.91 0.88
C PHE A 75 8.70 21.72 0.13
N THR A 76 9.44 22.58 0.85
CA THR A 76 10.76 22.99 0.37
C THR A 76 11.71 21.77 0.42
N ASP A 77 12.86 21.86 -0.24
CA ASP A 77 13.82 20.75 -0.22
C ASP A 77 14.38 20.51 1.18
N ASN A 78 14.63 21.58 1.94
CA ASN A 78 15.08 21.49 3.33
C ASN A 78 14.02 20.89 4.26
N GLU A 79 12.77 21.28 4.10
CA GLU A 79 11.65 20.73 4.87
C GLU A 79 11.48 19.24 4.59
N TRP A 80 11.57 18.84 3.31
CA TRP A 80 11.48 17.44 2.92
C TRP A 80 12.61 16.60 3.50
N GLU A 81 13.86 17.03 3.35
CA GLU A 81 15.02 16.31 3.86
C GLU A 81 14.94 16.11 5.37
N ARG A 82 14.57 17.16 6.10
CA ARG A 82 14.36 17.11 7.55
C ARG A 82 13.22 16.15 7.92
N PHE A 83 12.06 16.31 7.29
CA PHE A 83 10.89 15.46 7.53
C PHE A 83 11.18 14.00 7.20
N PHE A 84 11.81 13.73 6.07
CA PHE A 84 12.18 12.38 5.68
C PHE A 84 13.12 11.73 6.69
N THR A 85 14.16 12.44 7.12
CA THR A 85 15.17 11.91 8.03
C THR A 85 14.62 11.69 9.45
N GLU A 86 13.79 12.61 9.95
CA GLU A 86 13.28 12.57 11.32
C GLU A 86 12.08 11.62 11.47
N VAL A 87 11.22 11.51 10.45
CA VAL A 87 9.97 10.74 10.52
C VAL A 87 10.07 9.43 9.76
N ILE A 88 10.45 9.48 8.49
CA ILE A 88 10.37 8.30 7.61
C ILE A 88 11.60 7.39 7.80
N ALA A 89 12.79 7.97 7.73
CA ALA A 89 14.07 7.26 7.82
C ALA A 89 14.75 7.40 9.19
N ASN A 90 13.98 7.61 10.26
CA ASN A 90 14.51 7.73 11.61
C ASN A 90 15.29 6.46 12.00
N LYS A 91 16.59 6.62 12.27
CA LYS A 91 17.49 5.51 12.60
C LYS A 91 17.21 4.88 13.96
N ASN A 92 16.58 5.61 14.86
CA ASN A 92 16.24 5.14 16.20
C ASN A 92 14.94 4.32 16.22
N GLU A 93 14.14 4.39 15.16
CA GLU A 93 12.84 3.74 15.01
C GLU A 93 12.82 2.89 13.72
N ASN A 94 13.75 1.96 13.59
CA ASN A 94 13.96 1.19 12.36
C ASN A 94 13.34 -0.20 12.37
N SER A 95 12.72 -0.64 13.47
CA SER A 95 12.06 -1.93 13.47
C SER A 95 10.77 -1.90 12.63
N PRO A 96 10.40 -3.01 11.97
CA PRO A 96 9.12 -3.11 11.26
C PRO A 96 7.91 -2.77 12.15
N GLN A 97 7.98 -3.10 13.44
CA GLN A 97 6.95 -2.81 14.42
C GLN A 97 6.78 -1.31 14.65
N GLU A 98 7.89 -0.57 14.79
CA GLU A 98 7.87 0.88 14.97
C GLU A 98 7.35 1.60 13.72
N LYS A 99 7.76 1.17 12.53
CA LYS A 99 7.23 1.72 11.27
C LYS A 99 5.73 1.46 11.13
N SER A 100 5.27 0.26 11.50
CA SER A 100 3.84 -0.07 11.50
C SER A 100 3.07 0.78 12.50
N ARG A 101 3.63 1.03 13.70
CA ARG A 101 3.02 1.89 14.72
C ARG A 101 2.86 3.32 14.22
N ILE A 102 3.89 3.89 13.58
CA ILE A 102 3.82 5.25 13.01
C ILE A 102 2.66 5.35 12.00
N ILE A 103 2.51 4.38 11.11
CA ILE A 103 1.43 4.39 10.12
C ILE A 103 0.06 4.13 10.76
N GLN A 104 -0.02 3.25 11.77
CA GLN A 104 -1.28 2.83 12.37
C GLN A 104 -1.77 3.78 13.47
N GLU A 105 -0.89 4.34 14.26
CA GLU A 105 -1.23 5.13 15.45
C GLU A 105 -0.87 6.60 15.28
N ASP A 106 0.36 6.88 14.85
CA ASP A 106 0.94 8.23 14.76
C ASP A 106 0.98 8.76 13.32
N TYR A 107 -0.06 8.47 12.54
CA TYR A 107 -0.10 8.80 11.11
C TYR A 107 -0.20 10.31 10.80
N ILE A 108 -0.33 11.15 11.81
CA ILE A 108 -0.26 12.60 11.68
C ILE A 108 1.03 13.08 12.36
N GLN A 109 1.95 13.60 11.56
CA GLN A 109 3.26 14.05 11.99
C GLN A 109 3.37 15.58 11.93
N VAL A 110 4.15 16.19 12.83
CA VAL A 110 4.33 17.63 12.87
C VAL A 110 5.57 18.02 12.07
N LEU A 111 5.36 18.80 11.02
CA LEU A 111 6.43 19.46 10.27
C LEU A 111 6.71 20.84 10.86
N LYS A 112 7.97 21.17 11.12
CA LYS A 112 8.43 22.53 11.37
C LYS A 112 8.81 23.16 10.04
N CYS A 113 8.06 24.14 9.59
CA CYS A 113 8.31 24.84 8.33
C CYS A 113 9.50 25.79 8.44
N ASP A 114 10.10 26.13 7.29
CA ASP A 114 11.27 27.03 7.23
C ASP A 114 10.92 28.48 7.66
N ASP A 115 9.65 28.85 7.61
CA ASP A 115 9.12 30.14 8.09
C ASP A 115 8.89 30.19 9.62
N GLY A 116 9.23 29.10 10.33
CA GLY A 116 9.04 28.97 11.78
C GLY A 116 7.64 28.52 12.21
N THR A 117 6.72 28.32 11.28
CA THR A 117 5.40 27.74 11.57
C THR A 117 5.46 26.23 11.71
N SER A 118 4.38 25.63 12.22
CA SER A 118 4.24 24.18 12.28
C SER A 118 3.02 23.73 11.50
N LYS A 119 3.14 22.60 10.79
CA LYS A 119 2.05 22.02 10.02
C LYS A 119 1.91 20.53 10.31
N ASN A 120 0.67 20.07 10.43
CA ASN A 120 0.39 18.65 10.53
C ASN A 120 0.42 18.01 9.14
N ILE A 121 1.21 16.96 9.00
CA ILE A 121 1.36 16.18 7.77
C ILE A 121 0.76 14.79 8.03
N THR A 122 -0.25 14.45 7.25
CA THR A 122 -0.91 13.15 7.27
C THR A 122 -0.13 12.17 6.39
N LEU A 123 0.31 11.05 6.94
CA LEU A 123 1.01 9.99 6.19
C LEU A 123 0.03 9.07 5.45
N ILE A 124 -1.13 8.82 6.05
CA ILE A 124 -2.22 8.01 5.49
C ILE A 124 -3.55 8.53 5.99
N ASP A 125 -4.54 8.67 5.12
CA ASP A 125 -5.91 8.96 5.53
C ASP A 125 -6.62 7.67 5.93
N ARG A 126 -6.78 7.46 7.23
CA ARG A 126 -7.45 6.28 7.80
C ARG A 126 -8.96 6.40 7.84
N LYS A 127 -9.49 7.62 7.74
CA LYS A 127 -10.94 7.87 7.79
C LYS A 127 -11.57 7.63 6.42
N ASN A 128 -10.88 8.03 5.37
CA ASN A 128 -11.31 7.82 4.01
C ASN A 128 -10.14 7.26 3.18
N ILE A 129 -10.10 5.94 3.05
CA ILE A 129 -9.02 5.24 2.35
C ILE A 129 -8.92 5.66 0.87
N HIS A 130 -10.02 6.12 0.28
CA HIS A 130 -10.04 6.57 -1.12
C HIS A 130 -9.29 7.88 -1.36
N ASN A 131 -8.95 8.63 -0.30
CA ASN A 131 -8.11 9.81 -0.41
C ASN A 131 -6.62 9.44 -0.57
N ASN A 132 -6.26 8.20 -0.28
CA ASN A 132 -4.90 7.72 -0.47
C ASN A 132 -4.68 7.32 -1.93
N PHE A 133 -3.55 7.73 -2.49
CA PHE A 133 -3.12 7.35 -3.83
C PHE A 133 -2.30 6.07 -3.74
N LEU A 134 -2.97 4.93 -3.94
CA LEU A 134 -2.35 3.63 -3.83
C LEU A 134 -1.67 3.24 -5.15
N GLN A 135 -0.44 2.77 -5.06
CA GLN A 135 0.38 2.43 -6.21
C GLN A 135 0.88 0.99 -6.12
N ILE A 136 1.04 0.36 -7.27
CA ILE A 136 1.64 -0.96 -7.43
C ILE A 136 3.05 -0.76 -7.98
N ILE A 137 4.04 -1.25 -7.25
CA ILE A 137 5.43 -1.30 -7.67
C ILE A 137 5.82 -2.77 -7.64
N ASN A 138 6.09 -3.34 -8.81
CA ASN A 138 6.50 -4.73 -8.94
C ASN A 138 7.96 -4.84 -9.35
N GLN A 139 8.60 -5.96 -9.03
CA GLN A 139 9.99 -6.28 -9.40
C GLN A 139 11.00 -5.24 -8.89
N TYR A 140 10.74 -4.63 -7.71
CA TYR A 140 11.68 -3.72 -7.09
C TYR A 140 12.90 -4.48 -6.55
N GLU A 141 14.10 -4.07 -6.95
CA GLU A 141 15.35 -4.64 -6.47
C GLU A 141 16.06 -3.65 -5.54
N GLU A 142 16.35 -4.08 -4.32
CA GLU A 142 17.17 -3.32 -3.37
C GLU A 142 18.57 -3.91 -3.31
N GLU A 143 19.58 -3.11 -3.59
CA GLU A 143 20.99 -3.48 -3.44
C GLU A 143 21.52 -2.95 -2.10
N LYS A 144 21.72 -3.84 -1.13
CA LYS A 144 22.41 -3.53 0.13
C LYS A 144 23.72 -4.33 0.22
N GLY A 145 24.84 -3.69 -0.12
CA GLY A 145 26.14 -4.31 -0.09
C GLY A 145 26.25 -5.48 -1.09
N ASN A 146 26.48 -6.69 -0.60
CA ASN A 146 26.61 -7.90 -1.43
C ASN A 146 25.28 -8.65 -1.63
N PHE A 147 24.16 -8.15 -1.12
CA PHE A 147 22.87 -8.80 -1.21
C PHE A 147 21.93 -7.98 -2.09
N LYS A 148 21.29 -8.70 -3.02
CA LYS A 148 20.18 -8.18 -3.83
C LYS A 148 18.90 -8.79 -3.28
N ASN A 149 18.01 -7.94 -2.81
CA ASN A 149 16.65 -8.35 -2.45
C ASN A 149 15.71 -7.92 -3.56
N ARG A 150 14.96 -8.87 -4.10
CA ARG A 150 13.92 -8.62 -5.08
C ARG A 150 12.57 -8.76 -4.39
N TYR A 151 11.73 -7.80 -4.62
CA TYR A 151 10.35 -7.79 -4.13
C TYR A 151 9.43 -7.95 -5.32
N ASP A 152 8.56 -8.95 -5.30
CA ASP A 152 7.60 -9.17 -6.38
C ASP A 152 6.49 -8.12 -6.27
N VAL A 153 5.29 -8.39 -5.87
CA VAL A 153 4.22 -7.38 -5.72
C VAL A 153 3.79 -7.26 -4.28
#